data_240c1ac895a1c36e46b1695b8bd180d8
#
_entry.id   240c1ac895a1c36e46b1695b8bd180d8
#
_cell.length_a   1.000
_cell.length_b   1.000
_cell.length_c   1.000
_cell.angle_alpha   90.00
_cell.angle_beta   90.00
_cell.angle_gamma   90.00
#
_symmetry.space_group_name_H-M   'P 1'
#
loop_
_entity.id
_entity.type
_entity.pdbx_description
1 polymer ?
#
loop_
_entity_poly.entity_id
_entity_poly.type
_entity_poly.pdbx_seq_one_letter_code
_entity_poly.pdbx_strand_id
1 'polypeptide(L)'
;IIAGIIPQDSGQVIIGQTVKMGYYAQEIASEKNEDENEIDLSYMNPDQRVIDYVKDTAEYIQTVDGVISASVLLERFLFPPEKQYSPIGKLSGGEKKRLNLLRVLATSPNFILLDEPTNNLDIATLTILEDYLDRYEGIVVTVSHDRYFLDRTMKRIFAFEGDGKLKQYEGGYTDYVNRLAAEGR
;
A
#
# COMPACT_ATOMS: atom_id res chain seq x y z
N ILE A 1 -3.14 14.36 4.91
CA ILE A 1 -3.49 15.50 4.04
C ILE A 1 -3.74 15.03 2.62
N ILE A 2 -2.77 14.39 1.92
CA ILE A 2 -2.91 13.97 0.51
C ILE A 2 -4.11 13.04 0.32
N ALA A 3 -4.33 12.10 1.24
CA ALA A 3 -5.49 11.19 1.21
C ALA A 3 -6.83 11.87 1.59
N GLY A 4 -6.83 13.16 1.93
CA GLY A 4 -8.04 13.89 2.31
C GLY A 4 -8.59 13.57 3.70
N ILE A 5 -7.88 12.79 4.52
CA ILE A 5 -8.32 12.37 5.86
C ILE A 5 -8.17 13.53 6.87
N ILE A 6 -7.08 14.27 6.77
CA ILE A 6 -6.77 15.42 7.63
C ILE A 6 -6.72 16.66 6.76
N PRO A 7 -7.39 17.76 7.15
CA PRO A 7 -7.30 19.04 6.43
C PRO A 7 -5.88 19.62 6.55
N GLN A 8 -5.49 20.41 5.57
CA GLN A 8 -4.26 21.19 5.62
C GLN A 8 -4.45 22.47 6.47
N ASP A 9 -3.40 22.88 7.19
CA ASP A 9 -3.42 24.13 7.98
C ASP A 9 -3.39 25.38 7.07
N SER A 10 -2.72 25.26 5.90
CA SER A 10 -2.63 26.32 4.90
C SER A 10 -2.34 25.76 3.52
N GLY A 11 -2.47 26.58 2.49
CA GLY A 11 -2.30 26.14 1.10
C GLY A 11 -3.51 25.38 0.55
N GLN A 12 -3.31 24.58 -0.49
CA GLN A 12 -4.36 23.78 -1.12
C GLN A 12 -3.81 22.48 -1.68
N VAL A 13 -4.63 21.43 -1.63
CA VAL A 13 -4.38 20.16 -2.32
C VAL A 13 -5.32 20.10 -3.52
N ILE A 14 -4.76 19.98 -4.72
CA ILE A 14 -5.52 19.89 -5.96
C ILE A 14 -5.29 18.50 -6.55
N ILE A 15 -6.33 17.68 -6.60
CA ILE A 15 -6.30 16.36 -7.23
C ILE A 15 -6.94 16.48 -8.61
N GLY A 16 -6.18 16.13 -9.66
CA GLY A 16 -6.69 16.17 -11.04
C GLY A 16 -7.82 15.16 -11.24
N GLN A 17 -8.73 15.47 -12.17
CA GLN A 17 -9.94 14.65 -12.44
C GLN A 17 -9.64 13.22 -12.90
N THR A 18 -8.46 12.98 -13.47
CA THR A 18 -8.03 11.66 -13.95
C THR A 18 -7.28 10.84 -12.90
N VAL A 19 -7.00 11.42 -11.73
CA VAL A 19 -6.30 10.73 -10.65
C VAL A 19 -7.21 9.73 -9.97
N LYS A 20 -6.83 8.47 -10.04
CA LYS A 20 -7.43 7.38 -9.27
C LYS A 20 -6.48 7.00 -8.15
N MET A 21 -6.79 7.43 -6.94
CA MET A 21 -5.94 7.18 -5.77
C MET A 21 -6.27 5.83 -5.15
N GLY A 22 -5.25 4.99 -4.99
CA GLY A 22 -5.29 3.82 -4.11
C GLY A 22 -4.54 4.17 -2.81
N TYR A 23 -5.21 4.12 -1.68
CA TYR A 23 -4.61 4.38 -0.38
C TYR A 23 -4.61 3.12 0.48
N TYR A 24 -3.40 2.66 0.82
CA TYR A 24 -3.19 1.62 1.82
C TYR A 24 -2.70 2.28 3.10
N ALA A 25 -3.61 2.43 4.05
CA ALA A 25 -3.35 3.09 5.32
C ALA A 25 -2.59 2.18 6.28
N GLN A 26 -1.73 2.78 7.11
CA GLN A 26 -1.40 2.19 8.40
C GLN A 26 -2.70 2.13 9.20
N GLU A 27 -3.20 0.94 9.46
CA GLU A 27 -4.44 0.78 10.21
C GLU A 27 -4.19 1.19 11.66
N ILE A 28 -4.80 2.30 12.05
CA ILE A 28 -4.81 2.76 13.44
C ILE A 28 -5.67 1.77 14.21
N ALA A 29 -5.09 1.17 15.25
CA ALA A 29 -5.86 0.37 16.19
C ALA A 29 -7.07 1.18 16.65
N SER A 30 -8.27 0.64 16.49
CA SER A 30 -9.48 1.29 17.00
C SER A 30 -9.31 1.46 18.51
N GLU A 31 -9.72 2.62 19.05
CA GLU A 31 -9.63 2.99 20.49
C GLU A 31 -10.27 1.96 21.46
N LYS A 32 -10.73 0.81 20.95
CA LYS A 32 -11.46 -0.23 21.71
C LYS A 32 -10.68 -1.47 22.04
N ASN A 33 -9.50 -1.71 21.45
CA ASN A 33 -8.71 -2.90 21.74
C ASN A 33 -7.45 -2.51 22.51
N GLU A 34 -7.31 -3.03 23.74
CA GLU A 34 -6.14 -2.81 24.62
C GLU A 34 -4.85 -3.47 24.09
N ASP A 35 -4.92 -4.23 22.99
CA ASP A 35 -3.78 -4.81 22.29
C ASP A 35 -3.38 -3.89 21.12
N GLU A 36 -2.32 -3.10 21.33
CA GLU A 36 -1.76 -2.11 20.38
C GLU A 36 -1.35 -2.66 19.00
N ASN A 37 -1.51 -3.98 18.75
CA ASN A 37 -1.08 -4.65 17.53
C ASN A 37 -2.23 -5.23 16.69
N GLU A 38 -3.48 -5.06 17.07
CA GLU A 38 -4.60 -5.64 16.34
C GLU A 38 -5.23 -4.62 15.39
N ILE A 39 -5.05 -4.87 14.10
CA ILE A 39 -5.60 -4.07 13.01
C ILE A 39 -7.12 -4.22 12.99
N ASP A 40 -7.82 -3.09 13.00
CA ASP A 40 -9.28 -3.09 12.84
C ASP A 40 -9.67 -3.45 11.39
N LEU A 41 -9.94 -4.72 11.15
CA LEU A 41 -10.49 -5.25 9.92
C LEU A 41 -12.00 -5.55 10.05
N SER A 42 -12.66 -4.94 11.03
CA SER A 42 -14.10 -5.15 11.30
C SER A 42 -15.02 -4.74 10.13
N TYR A 43 -14.49 -3.91 9.20
CA TYR A 43 -15.21 -3.56 7.98
C TYR A 43 -15.28 -4.70 6.95
N MET A 44 -14.48 -5.77 7.12
CA MET A 44 -14.56 -6.96 6.28
C MET A 44 -15.66 -7.87 6.80
N ASN A 45 -16.68 -8.15 5.97
CA ASN A 45 -17.72 -9.12 6.34
C ASN A 45 -17.09 -10.53 6.46
N PRO A 46 -17.08 -11.15 7.65
CA PRO A 46 -16.42 -12.44 7.87
C PRO A 46 -17.06 -13.59 7.10
N ASP A 47 -18.34 -13.48 6.73
CA ASP A 47 -19.08 -14.51 6.00
C ASP A 47 -18.91 -14.39 4.47
N GLN A 48 -18.40 -13.26 3.99
CA GLN A 48 -18.15 -13.02 2.57
C GLN A 48 -16.97 -13.87 2.08
N ARG A 49 -17.09 -14.44 0.86
CA ARG A 49 -15.97 -15.16 0.24
C ARG A 49 -14.88 -14.17 -0.22
N VAL A 50 -13.63 -14.61 -0.11
CA VAL A 50 -12.45 -13.82 -0.52
C VAL A 50 -12.60 -13.30 -1.96
N ILE A 51 -13.04 -14.16 -2.89
CA ILE A 51 -13.21 -13.77 -4.31
C ILE A 51 -14.28 -12.70 -4.50
N ASP A 52 -15.39 -12.78 -3.75
CA ASP A 52 -16.49 -11.83 -3.87
C ASP A 52 -16.07 -10.45 -3.34
N TYR A 53 -15.30 -10.41 -2.24
CA TYR A 53 -14.76 -9.18 -1.69
C TYR A 53 -13.91 -8.38 -2.69
N VAL A 54 -13.13 -9.08 -3.52
CA VAL A 54 -12.35 -8.42 -4.58
C VAL A 54 -13.23 -8.06 -5.76
N LYS A 55 -14.17 -8.93 -6.15
CA LYS A 55 -15.11 -8.68 -7.25
C LYS A 55 -16.05 -7.50 -6.99
N ASP A 56 -16.41 -7.23 -5.74
CA ASP A 56 -17.18 -6.04 -5.37
C ASP A 56 -16.43 -4.74 -5.71
N THR A 57 -15.09 -4.81 -5.77
CA THR A 57 -14.26 -3.69 -6.23
C THR A 57 -14.10 -3.70 -7.74
N ALA A 58 -13.69 -4.84 -8.31
CA ALA A 58 -13.55 -5.03 -9.75
C ALA A 58 -13.53 -6.52 -10.10
N GLU A 59 -14.31 -6.94 -11.08
CA GLU A 59 -14.25 -8.29 -11.62
C GLU A 59 -13.05 -8.48 -12.58
N TYR A 60 -12.71 -7.42 -13.30
CA TYR A 60 -11.57 -7.34 -14.22
C TYR A 60 -10.70 -6.15 -13.85
N ILE A 61 -9.41 -6.38 -13.73
CA ILE A 61 -8.42 -5.42 -13.24
C ILE A 61 -7.45 -5.10 -14.40
N GLN A 62 -7.29 -3.82 -14.68
CA GLN A 62 -6.29 -3.35 -15.64
C GLN A 62 -4.90 -3.43 -15.01
N THR A 63 -3.97 -4.12 -15.66
CA THR A 63 -2.57 -4.21 -15.29
C THR A 63 -1.68 -3.86 -16.49
N VAL A 64 -0.38 -3.73 -16.28
CA VAL A 64 0.60 -3.53 -17.36
C VAL A 64 0.63 -4.70 -18.34
N ASP A 65 0.31 -5.91 -17.88
CA ASP A 65 0.25 -7.13 -18.71
C ASP A 65 -1.12 -7.29 -19.43
N GLY A 66 -2.02 -6.30 -19.28
CA GLY A 66 -3.38 -6.33 -19.81
C GLY A 66 -4.44 -6.53 -18.73
N VAL A 67 -5.66 -6.91 -19.17
CA VAL A 67 -6.79 -7.13 -18.26
C VAL A 67 -6.75 -8.53 -17.69
N ILE A 68 -6.77 -8.64 -16.37
CA ILE A 68 -6.84 -9.92 -15.66
C ILE A 68 -8.10 -10.00 -14.79
N SER A 69 -8.57 -11.22 -14.50
CA SER A 69 -9.68 -11.40 -13.58
C SER A 69 -9.26 -11.25 -12.11
N ALA A 70 -10.24 -10.98 -11.23
CA ALA A 70 -10.03 -10.97 -9.79
C ALA A 70 -9.40 -12.27 -9.27
N SER A 71 -9.77 -13.42 -9.85
CA SER A 71 -9.20 -14.74 -9.48
C SER A 71 -7.70 -14.80 -9.78
N VAL A 72 -7.29 -14.35 -10.96
CA VAL A 72 -5.86 -14.32 -11.35
C VAL A 72 -5.07 -13.36 -10.46
N LEU A 73 -5.64 -12.20 -10.13
CA LEU A 73 -4.98 -11.27 -9.19
C LEU A 73 -4.82 -11.89 -7.80
N LEU A 74 -5.86 -12.57 -7.30
CA LEU A 74 -5.82 -13.30 -6.04
C LEU A 74 -4.72 -14.38 -6.03
N GLU A 75 -4.58 -15.15 -7.10
CA GLU A 75 -3.50 -16.16 -7.23
C GLU A 75 -2.12 -15.52 -7.15
N ARG A 76 -1.91 -14.39 -7.84
CA ARG A 76 -0.65 -13.62 -7.76
C ARG A 76 -0.33 -13.16 -6.33
N PHE A 77 -1.37 -12.93 -5.51
CA PHE A 77 -1.26 -12.55 -4.11
C PHE A 77 -1.43 -13.73 -3.15
N LEU A 78 -1.04 -14.93 -3.56
CA LEU A 78 -1.00 -16.15 -2.74
C LEU A 78 -2.37 -16.57 -2.15
N PHE A 79 -3.45 -16.30 -2.88
CA PHE A 79 -4.76 -16.87 -2.60
C PHE A 79 -5.07 -17.94 -3.68
N PRO A 80 -4.69 -19.20 -3.44
CA PRO A 80 -4.98 -20.27 -4.39
C PRO A 80 -6.50 -20.51 -4.50
N PRO A 81 -6.97 -21.18 -5.57
CA PRO A 81 -8.41 -21.35 -5.84
C PRO A 81 -9.23 -21.82 -4.63
N GLU A 82 -8.69 -22.74 -3.83
CA GLU A 82 -9.38 -23.29 -2.65
C GLU A 82 -9.63 -22.22 -1.59
N LYS A 83 -8.71 -21.25 -1.44
CA LYS A 83 -8.85 -20.13 -0.51
C LYS A 83 -9.77 -19.03 -1.02
N GLN A 84 -9.85 -18.85 -2.33
CA GLN A 84 -10.67 -17.78 -2.92
C GLN A 84 -12.16 -17.93 -2.59
N TYR A 85 -12.63 -19.17 -2.45
CA TYR A 85 -14.03 -19.48 -2.13
C TYR A 85 -14.29 -19.63 -0.63
N SER A 86 -13.26 -19.50 0.21
CA SER A 86 -13.44 -19.57 1.67
C SER A 86 -13.93 -18.23 2.23
N PRO A 87 -14.68 -18.25 3.35
CA PRO A 87 -15.06 -17.03 4.06
C PRO A 87 -13.85 -16.27 4.58
N ILE A 88 -13.90 -14.93 4.54
CA ILE A 88 -12.86 -14.02 5.06
C ILE A 88 -12.59 -14.28 6.56
N GLY A 89 -13.61 -14.65 7.32
CA GLY A 89 -13.46 -14.97 8.73
C GLY A 89 -12.47 -16.11 9.03
N LYS A 90 -12.20 -16.99 8.05
CA LYS A 90 -11.20 -18.08 8.17
C LYS A 90 -9.78 -17.67 7.86
N LEU A 91 -9.57 -16.45 7.36
CA LEU A 91 -8.24 -15.92 7.06
C LEU A 91 -7.51 -15.52 8.33
N SER A 92 -6.20 -15.75 8.36
CA SER A 92 -5.30 -15.18 9.38
C SER A 92 -5.25 -13.64 9.26
N GLY A 93 -4.77 -12.97 10.31
CA GLY A 93 -4.59 -11.52 10.29
C GLY A 93 -3.70 -11.05 9.11
N GLY A 94 -2.58 -11.73 8.87
CA GLY A 94 -1.69 -11.41 7.72
C GLY A 94 -2.37 -11.62 6.37
N GLU A 95 -3.19 -12.68 6.22
CA GLU A 95 -3.96 -12.89 4.99
C GLU A 95 -5.04 -11.82 4.78
N LYS A 96 -5.69 -11.35 5.83
CA LYS A 96 -6.65 -10.24 5.75
C LYS A 96 -5.97 -8.94 5.33
N LYS A 97 -4.77 -8.64 5.88
CA LYS A 97 -3.96 -7.48 5.49
C LYS A 97 -3.58 -7.53 4.01
N ARG A 98 -3.11 -8.69 3.55
CA ARG A 98 -2.80 -8.95 2.14
C ARG A 98 -4.02 -8.79 1.24
N LEU A 99 -5.18 -9.29 1.68
CA LEU A 99 -6.44 -9.13 0.96
C LEU A 99 -6.86 -7.65 0.86
N ASN A 100 -6.65 -6.87 1.92
CA ASN A 100 -6.91 -5.43 1.90
C ASN A 100 -5.99 -4.68 0.91
N LEU A 101 -4.70 -4.99 0.92
CA LEU A 101 -3.76 -4.45 -0.06
C LEU A 101 -4.22 -4.77 -1.49
N LEU A 102 -4.56 -6.04 -1.74
CA LEU A 102 -5.02 -6.49 -3.05
C LEU A 102 -6.29 -5.73 -3.49
N ARG A 103 -7.24 -5.48 -2.59
CA ARG A 103 -8.43 -4.68 -2.88
C ARG A 103 -8.07 -3.26 -3.34
N VAL A 104 -7.10 -2.63 -2.67
CA VAL A 104 -6.61 -1.30 -3.08
C VAL A 104 -6.04 -1.35 -4.51
N LEU A 105 -5.22 -2.35 -4.81
CA LEU A 105 -4.62 -2.50 -6.15
C LEU A 105 -5.66 -2.88 -7.21
N ALA A 106 -6.71 -3.62 -6.84
CA ALA A 106 -7.80 -4.01 -7.75
C ALA A 106 -8.59 -2.80 -8.30
N THR A 107 -8.57 -1.66 -7.63
CA THR A 107 -9.16 -0.42 -8.17
C THR A 107 -8.45 0.10 -9.42
N SER A 108 -7.35 -0.52 -9.84
CA SER A 108 -6.46 -0.03 -10.92
C SER A 108 -6.11 1.45 -10.73
N PRO A 109 -5.50 1.82 -9.59
CA PRO A 109 -5.13 3.20 -9.33
C PRO A 109 -4.02 3.63 -10.29
N ASN A 110 -3.89 4.94 -10.55
CA ASN A 110 -2.74 5.53 -11.21
C ASN A 110 -1.90 6.40 -10.25
N PHE A 111 -2.34 6.49 -9.00
CA PHE A 111 -1.62 7.08 -7.89
C PHE A 111 -1.79 6.17 -6.67
N ILE A 112 -0.69 5.63 -6.15
CA ILE A 112 -0.70 4.75 -4.96
C ILE A 112 -0.05 5.49 -3.80
N LEU A 113 -0.75 5.51 -2.66
CA LEU A 113 -0.25 6.01 -1.40
C LEU A 113 -0.15 4.82 -0.42
N LEU A 114 1.07 4.51 0.03
CA LEU A 114 1.36 3.43 0.96
C LEU A 114 1.88 4.01 2.27
N ASP A 115 1.20 3.72 3.36
CA ASP A 115 1.58 4.17 4.69
C ASP A 115 2.05 2.98 5.52
N GLU A 116 3.37 2.89 5.75
CA GLU A 116 4.08 1.82 6.46
C GLU A 116 3.67 0.40 5.99
N PRO A 117 3.72 0.09 4.69
CA PRO A 117 3.25 -1.20 4.19
C PRO A 117 4.06 -2.37 4.73
N THR A 118 5.33 -2.13 5.10
CA THR A 118 6.25 -3.16 5.58
C THR A 118 5.92 -3.66 6.99
N ASN A 119 5.28 -2.86 7.83
CA ASN A 119 4.96 -3.23 9.21
C ASN A 119 3.90 -4.33 9.31
N ASN A 120 3.10 -4.49 8.28
CA ASN A 120 1.87 -5.26 8.33
C ASN A 120 1.81 -6.44 7.36
N LEU A 121 2.81 -6.61 6.51
CA LEU A 121 2.85 -7.66 5.50
C LEU A 121 3.97 -8.67 5.80
N ASP A 122 3.72 -9.94 5.48
CA ASP A 122 4.75 -10.96 5.51
C ASP A 122 5.75 -10.78 4.34
N ILE A 123 6.93 -11.37 4.46
CA ILE A 123 8.01 -11.24 3.47
C ILE A 123 7.55 -11.65 2.07
N ALA A 124 6.75 -12.71 1.96
CA ALA A 124 6.25 -13.19 0.67
C ALA A 124 5.31 -12.15 0.02
N THR A 125 4.44 -11.54 0.81
CA THR A 125 3.55 -10.46 0.34
C THR A 125 4.33 -9.20 -0.03
N LEU A 126 5.37 -8.84 0.74
CA LEU A 126 6.25 -7.71 0.42
C LEU A 126 6.96 -7.92 -0.92
N THR A 127 7.51 -9.11 -1.15
CA THR A 127 8.15 -9.44 -2.45
C THR A 127 7.17 -9.26 -3.62
N ILE A 128 5.92 -9.71 -3.46
CA ILE A 128 4.89 -9.55 -4.50
C ILE A 128 4.55 -8.06 -4.70
N LEU A 129 4.45 -7.29 -3.63
CA LEU A 129 4.22 -5.84 -3.71
C LEU A 129 5.38 -5.14 -4.42
N GLU A 130 6.63 -5.46 -4.07
CA GLU A 130 7.82 -4.93 -4.72
C GLU A 130 7.83 -5.23 -6.23
N ASP A 131 7.57 -6.49 -6.62
CA ASP A 131 7.49 -6.89 -8.02
C ASP A 131 6.33 -6.21 -8.78
N TYR A 132 5.22 -5.94 -8.08
CA TYR A 132 4.12 -5.15 -8.64
C TYR A 132 4.54 -3.70 -8.87
N LEU A 133 5.21 -3.07 -7.87
CA LEU A 133 5.66 -1.68 -7.95
C LEU A 133 6.76 -1.47 -9.00
N ASP A 134 7.64 -2.45 -9.21
CA ASP A 134 8.68 -2.40 -10.24
C ASP A 134 8.10 -2.24 -11.67
N ARG A 135 6.89 -2.76 -11.90
CA ARG A 135 6.20 -2.71 -13.20
C ARG A 135 5.11 -1.64 -13.24
N TYR A 136 4.89 -0.97 -12.14
CA TYR A 136 3.81 0.02 -12.04
C TYR A 136 4.20 1.33 -12.73
N GLU A 137 3.38 1.76 -13.70
CA GLU A 137 3.63 2.97 -14.50
C GLU A 137 3.04 4.26 -13.88
N GLY A 138 2.32 4.14 -12.78
CA GLY A 138 1.74 5.28 -12.07
C GLY A 138 2.68 5.93 -11.06
N ILE A 139 2.14 6.82 -10.27
CA ILE A 139 2.88 7.50 -9.19
C ILE A 139 2.72 6.69 -7.90
N VAL A 140 3.84 6.42 -7.23
CA VAL A 140 3.86 5.80 -5.90
C VAL A 140 4.44 6.78 -4.90
N VAL A 141 3.71 7.01 -3.81
CA VAL A 141 4.19 7.73 -2.64
C VAL A 141 4.11 6.78 -1.46
N THR A 142 5.22 6.56 -0.77
CA THR A 142 5.25 5.69 0.40
C THR A 142 5.90 6.37 1.60
N VAL A 143 5.39 6.08 2.77
CA VAL A 143 6.05 6.32 4.05
C VAL A 143 6.50 4.96 4.55
N SER A 144 7.80 4.78 4.83
CA SER A 144 8.33 3.54 5.37
C SER A 144 9.61 3.78 6.15
N HIS A 145 9.84 2.96 7.17
CA HIS A 145 11.10 2.86 7.91
C HIS A 145 12.00 1.72 7.38
N ASP A 146 11.49 0.93 6.45
CA ASP A 146 12.25 -0.17 5.84
C ASP A 146 13.15 0.34 4.71
N ARG A 147 14.46 0.33 4.99
CA ARG A 147 15.48 0.82 4.06
C ARG A 147 15.57 -0.03 2.79
N TYR A 148 15.42 -1.34 2.92
CA TYR A 148 15.50 -2.27 1.78
C TYR A 148 14.32 -2.06 0.84
N PHE A 149 13.13 -1.90 1.39
CA PHE A 149 11.94 -1.59 0.63
C PHE A 149 12.08 -0.25 -0.12
N LEU A 150 12.58 0.80 0.56
CA LEU A 150 12.79 2.11 -0.05
C LEU A 150 13.86 2.08 -1.14
N ASP A 151 14.99 1.39 -0.93
CA ASP A 151 16.06 1.27 -1.92
C ASP A 151 15.60 0.51 -3.17
N ARG A 152 14.77 -0.53 -2.98
CA ARG A 152 14.29 -1.34 -4.08
C ARG A 152 13.22 -0.64 -4.92
N THR A 153 12.31 0.07 -4.28
CA THR A 153 11.08 0.53 -4.94
C THR A 153 11.04 2.01 -5.24
N MET A 154 11.81 2.85 -4.51
CA MET A 154 11.75 4.30 -4.61
C MET A 154 12.96 4.86 -5.36
N LYS A 155 12.70 5.86 -6.20
CA LYS A 155 13.73 6.57 -6.99
C LYS A 155 13.98 7.99 -6.47
N ARG A 156 13.28 8.36 -5.40
CA ARG A 156 13.32 9.70 -4.82
C ARG A 156 12.90 9.67 -3.37
N ILE A 157 13.65 10.36 -2.52
CA ILE A 157 13.35 10.51 -1.09
C ILE A 157 12.97 11.95 -0.78
N PHE A 158 11.89 12.12 -0.05
CA PHE A 158 11.53 13.39 0.57
C PHE A 158 11.80 13.31 2.07
N ALA A 159 12.83 14.02 2.51
CA ALA A 159 13.22 14.04 3.92
C ALA A 159 12.64 15.28 4.62
N PHE A 160 11.95 15.04 5.73
CA PHE A 160 11.56 16.12 6.65
C PHE A 160 12.77 16.48 7.50
N GLU A 161 13.40 17.60 7.16
CA GLU A 161 14.48 18.20 7.98
C GLU A 161 13.85 19.12 9.03
N GLY A 162 14.57 19.42 10.10
CA GLY A 162 14.06 20.29 11.17
C GLY A 162 13.44 21.60 10.64
N ASP A 163 12.64 22.25 11.46
CA ASP A 163 11.92 23.51 11.16
C ASP A 163 10.89 23.38 10.01
N GLY A 164 10.30 22.22 9.80
CA GLY A 164 9.27 21.98 8.77
C GLY A 164 9.79 22.03 7.34
N LYS A 165 11.10 21.95 7.13
CA LYS A 165 11.69 21.93 5.80
C LYS A 165 11.57 20.55 5.18
N LEU A 166 11.06 20.49 3.95
CA LEU A 166 11.02 19.29 3.12
C LEU A 166 12.11 19.41 2.06
N LYS A 167 13.06 18.45 2.03
CA LYS A 167 14.13 18.41 1.04
C LYS A 167 14.02 17.13 0.22
N GLN A 168 14.19 17.29 -1.10
CA GLN A 168 14.14 16.20 -2.06
C GLN A 168 15.54 15.70 -2.37
N TYR A 169 15.68 14.38 -2.44
CA TYR A 169 16.91 13.68 -2.84
C TYR A 169 16.58 12.68 -3.94
N GLU A 170 17.39 12.66 -4.99
CA GLU A 170 17.31 11.66 -6.05
C GLU A 170 18.00 10.37 -5.60
N GLY A 171 17.42 9.22 -5.96
CA GLY A 171 17.86 7.88 -5.59
C GLY A 171 17.07 7.26 -4.47
N GLY A 172 17.51 6.09 -3.98
CA GLY A 172 16.93 5.37 -2.87
C GLY A 172 17.40 5.87 -1.51
N TYR A 173 17.11 5.10 -0.47
CA TYR A 173 17.51 5.43 0.90
C TYR A 173 19.02 5.46 1.08
N THR A 174 19.74 4.51 0.49
CA THR A 174 21.22 4.44 0.54
C THR A 174 21.85 5.67 -0.10
N ASP A 175 21.33 6.13 -1.24
CA ASP A 175 21.83 7.35 -1.91
C ASP A 175 21.62 8.59 -1.03
N TYR A 176 20.45 8.68 -0.38
CA TYR A 176 20.15 9.74 0.58
C TYR A 176 21.16 9.78 1.74
N VAL A 177 21.40 8.63 2.39
CA VAL A 177 22.36 8.53 3.52
C VAL A 177 23.79 8.90 3.08
N ASN A 178 24.26 8.41 1.93
CA ASN A 178 25.56 8.73 1.39
C ASN A 178 25.72 10.23 1.13
N ARG A 179 24.66 10.89 0.66
CA ARG A 179 24.66 12.34 0.44
C ARG A 179 24.73 13.12 1.74
N LEU A 180 23.99 12.71 2.78
CA LEU A 180 24.10 13.32 4.11
C LEU A 180 25.51 13.18 4.69
N ALA A 181 26.12 12.00 4.59
CA ALA A 181 27.49 11.78 5.03
C ALA A 181 28.50 12.67 4.30
N ALA A 182 28.32 12.90 2.99
CA ALA A 182 29.16 13.80 2.21
C ALA A 182 28.96 15.28 2.58
N GLU A 183 27.77 15.67 3.07
CA GLU A 183 27.45 17.02 3.58
C GLU A 183 27.90 17.20 5.05
N GLY A 184 28.48 16.18 5.70
CA GLY A 184 28.93 16.23 7.11
C GLY A 184 27.81 16.15 8.15
N ARG A 185 26.72 15.50 7.80
CA ARG A 185 25.48 15.39 8.61
C ARG A 185 25.24 13.95 9.06
#